data_1ae9fc1c76edc6a0e4e7c90ad96e1f86
#
_entry.id   1ae9fc1c76edc6a0e4e7c90ad96e1f86
#
_cell.length_a   1.000
_cell.length_b   1.000
_cell.length_c   1.000
_cell.angle_alpha   90.00
_cell.angle_beta   90.00
_cell.angle_gamma   90.00
#
_symmetry.space_group_name_H-M   'P 1'
#
loop_
_entity.id
_entity.type
_entity.pdbx_description
1 polymer ?
#
loop_
_entity_poly.entity_id
_entity_poly.type
_entity_poly.pdbx_seq_one_letter_code
_entity_poly.pdbx_strand_id
1 'polypeptide(L)'
;MAVAEAGNGVVRIIDMIFPGDANHHGTLFGGAALAHMDKVAFLAASRHGRASFVTASSEKIDFAAPGRVGEIVEAVGRVVRVGTRSLDVAIELIAEAPVSGERRLCTRGRFTLVADRGPLPPLPTGLEPDGEAGGVLRYADMVFPPQTNHYGTLYGGDALKMMGKAAFLAATRHARAVMVMAASDRIDFVAPIRAGEMVELRAEVRMTGRSSVLIGVELWAEVLLTGERRCAASAAFTMVSVDRDGRPKAIGAS
;
A
#
# COMPACT_ATOMS: atom_id res chain seq x y z
N MET A 1 16.83 8.33 18.85
CA MET A 1 16.12 9.07 17.80
C MET A 1 16.60 8.53 16.46
N ALA A 2 15.84 7.64 15.84
CA ALA A 2 16.17 7.18 14.49
C ALA A 2 15.75 8.28 13.51
N VAL A 3 16.72 8.85 12.80
CA VAL A 3 16.48 9.77 11.69
C VAL A 3 15.70 8.99 10.64
N ALA A 4 14.49 9.45 10.34
CA ALA A 4 13.67 8.88 9.29
C ALA A 4 14.43 9.02 7.96
N GLU A 5 14.79 7.90 7.34
CA GLU A 5 15.21 7.88 5.96
C GLU A 5 14.10 8.53 5.13
N ALA A 6 14.42 9.66 4.53
CA ALA A 6 13.53 10.32 3.58
C ALA A 6 13.24 9.34 2.46
N GLY A 7 11.99 8.94 2.30
CA GLY A 7 11.59 8.05 1.21
C GLY A 7 12.07 8.64 -0.12
N ASN A 8 12.73 7.84 -0.91
CA ASN A 8 13.45 8.20 -2.13
C ASN A 8 12.56 8.55 -3.34
N GLY A 9 11.41 9.20 -3.12
CA GLY A 9 10.50 9.66 -4.20
C GLY A 9 9.68 8.55 -4.85
N VAL A 10 9.68 7.34 -4.31
CA VAL A 10 8.84 6.22 -4.74
C VAL A 10 7.82 5.90 -3.66
N VAL A 11 6.56 5.79 -4.04
CA VAL A 11 5.47 5.35 -3.15
C VAL A 11 4.80 4.14 -3.78
N ARG A 12 4.48 3.17 -2.94
CA ARG A 12 3.76 1.96 -3.31
C ARG A 12 2.48 1.85 -2.50
N ILE A 13 1.38 1.57 -3.18
CA ILE A 13 0.09 1.18 -2.58
C ILE A 13 -0.18 -0.25 -3.00
N ILE A 14 -0.61 -1.09 -2.05
CA ILE A 14 -0.99 -2.47 -2.34
C ILE A 14 -2.38 -2.72 -1.79
N ASP A 15 -3.24 -3.32 -2.59
CA ASP A 15 -4.57 -3.72 -2.19
C ASP A 15 -4.96 -5.08 -2.80
N MET A 16 -6.12 -5.59 -2.40
CA MET A 16 -6.79 -6.72 -3.02
C MET A 16 -7.92 -6.21 -3.90
N ILE A 17 -8.14 -6.85 -5.03
CA ILE A 17 -9.31 -6.57 -5.88
C ILE A 17 -10.51 -7.32 -5.30
N PHE A 18 -11.36 -6.60 -4.58
CA PHE A 18 -12.61 -7.14 -4.04
C PHE A 18 -13.75 -7.03 -5.06
N PRO A 19 -14.83 -7.81 -4.92
CA PRO A 19 -15.99 -7.71 -5.81
C PRO A 19 -16.58 -6.28 -5.91
N GLY A 20 -16.47 -5.46 -4.85
CA GLY A 20 -16.92 -4.07 -4.83
C GLY A 20 -16.11 -3.13 -5.74
N ASP A 21 -14.88 -3.51 -6.08
CA ASP A 21 -13.99 -2.74 -6.95
C ASP A 21 -14.02 -3.25 -8.40
N ALA A 22 -14.83 -4.28 -8.67
CA ALA A 22 -14.89 -4.95 -9.96
C ALA A 22 -16.09 -4.53 -10.80
N ASN A 23 -15.94 -4.65 -12.12
CA ASN A 23 -17.02 -4.53 -13.06
C ASN A 23 -17.77 -5.88 -13.19
N HIS A 24 -18.83 -5.90 -14.03
CA HIS A 24 -19.65 -7.09 -14.27
C HIS A 24 -18.91 -8.25 -14.96
N HIS A 25 -17.69 -8.05 -15.44
CA HIS A 25 -16.81 -9.11 -15.96
C HIS A 25 -15.88 -9.71 -14.89
N GLY A 26 -15.99 -9.28 -13.62
CA GLY A 26 -15.13 -9.73 -12.54
C GLY A 26 -13.70 -9.20 -12.63
N THR A 27 -13.49 -8.10 -13.34
CA THR A 27 -12.19 -7.43 -13.43
C THR A 27 -12.25 -6.06 -12.79
N LEU A 28 -11.10 -5.56 -12.31
CA LEU A 28 -10.97 -4.24 -11.69
C LEU A 28 -11.61 -3.17 -12.57
N PHE A 29 -12.56 -2.44 -11.99
CA PHE A 29 -13.22 -1.34 -12.68
C PHE A 29 -12.21 -0.23 -13.02
N GLY A 30 -12.25 0.27 -14.25
CA GLY A 30 -11.27 1.27 -14.70
C GLY A 30 -11.22 2.52 -13.81
N GLY A 31 -12.38 2.98 -13.30
CA GLY A 31 -12.45 4.09 -12.35
C GLY A 31 -11.75 3.79 -11.02
N ALA A 32 -11.86 2.56 -10.49
CA ALA A 32 -11.14 2.13 -9.29
C ALA A 32 -9.63 2.08 -9.55
N ALA A 33 -9.21 1.58 -10.72
CA ALA A 33 -7.81 1.59 -11.13
C ALA A 33 -7.25 3.03 -11.18
N LEU A 34 -7.96 3.96 -11.79
CA LEU A 34 -7.57 5.38 -11.86
C LEU A 34 -7.51 6.01 -10.46
N ALA A 35 -8.42 5.67 -9.55
CA ALA A 35 -8.39 6.15 -8.17
C ALA A 35 -7.15 5.64 -7.40
N HIS A 36 -6.74 4.38 -7.60
CA HIS A 36 -5.48 3.88 -7.05
C HIS A 36 -4.26 4.63 -7.61
N MET A 37 -4.26 4.91 -8.92
CA MET A 37 -3.19 5.65 -9.57
C MET A 37 -3.11 7.10 -9.07
N ASP A 38 -4.24 7.79 -8.96
CA ASP A 38 -4.30 9.16 -8.44
C ASP A 38 -3.84 9.23 -6.98
N LYS A 39 -4.29 8.28 -6.14
CA LYS A 39 -3.87 8.20 -4.73
C LYS A 39 -2.36 8.04 -4.60
N VAL A 40 -1.74 7.14 -5.36
CA VAL A 40 -0.28 6.94 -5.29
C VAL A 40 0.48 8.15 -5.85
N ALA A 41 -0.07 8.83 -6.87
CA ALA A 41 0.49 10.07 -7.40
C ALA A 41 0.50 11.17 -6.34
N PHE A 42 -0.64 11.37 -5.67
CA PHE A 42 -0.79 12.33 -4.59
C PHE A 42 0.18 12.06 -3.43
N LEU A 43 0.30 10.82 -2.98
CA LEU A 43 1.21 10.45 -1.89
C LEU A 43 2.69 10.67 -2.28
N ALA A 44 3.07 10.30 -3.50
CA ALA A 44 4.43 10.52 -4.00
C ALA A 44 4.77 12.00 -4.11
N ALA A 45 3.84 12.81 -4.65
CA ALA A 45 3.97 14.25 -4.76
C ALA A 45 4.10 14.93 -3.39
N SER A 46 3.19 14.60 -2.47
CA SER A 46 3.13 15.21 -1.13
C SER A 46 4.35 14.84 -0.30
N ARG A 47 4.80 13.58 -0.39
CA ARG A 47 6.00 13.10 0.31
C ARG A 47 7.27 13.76 -0.21
N HIS A 48 7.37 13.98 -1.53
CA HIS A 48 8.50 14.65 -2.14
C HIS A 48 8.49 16.15 -1.86
N GLY A 49 7.37 16.82 -2.14
CA GLY A 49 7.27 18.28 -2.13
C GLY A 49 7.01 18.89 -0.75
N ARG A 50 6.57 18.12 0.23
CA ARG A 50 6.15 18.59 1.57
C ARG A 50 5.20 19.80 1.49
N ALA A 51 4.26 19.74 0.54
CA ALA A 51 3.26 20.77 0.26
C ALA A 51 1.89 20.09 0.04
N SER A 52 0.82 20.88 0.03
CA SER A 52 -0.48 20.41 -0.40
C SER A 52 -0.53 20.37 -1.92
N PHE A 53 -1.02 19.28 -2.48
CA PHE A 53 -1.12 19.08 -3.93
C PHE A 53 -2.56 18.86 -4.36
N VAL A 54 -2.83 19.23 -5.61
CA VAL A 54 -4.03 18.83 -6.34
C VAL A 54 -3.62 18.24 -7.68
N THR A 55 -4.34 17.24 -8.13
CA THR A 55 -4.17 16.66 -9.45
C THR A 55 -4.68 17.63 -10.50
N ALA A 56 -3.80 18.07 -11.39
CA ALA A 56 -4.13 19.01 -12.45
C ALA A 56 -4.52 18.30 -13.76
N SER A 57 -3.83 17.20 -14.08
CA SER A 57 -4.11 16.41 -15.29
C SER A 57 -3.51 15.01 -15.20
N SER A 58 -4.01 14.11 -16.03
CA SER A 58 -3.36 12.86 -16.38
C SER A 58 -3.10 12.81 -17.89
N GLU A 59 -2.04 12.13 -18.31
CA GLU A 59 -1.85 11.77 -19.71
C GLU A 59 -2.88 10.71 -20.13
N LYS A 60 -2.91 10.36 -21.42
CA LYS A 60 -3.68 9.23 -21.92
C LYS A 60 -3.25 7.95 -21.21
N ILE A 61 -4.24 7.20 -20.71
CA ILE A 61 -4.03 5.94 -20.01
C ILE A 61 -4.70 4.82 -20.79
N ASP A 62 -3.92 3.85 -21.24
CA ASP A 62 -4.38 2.68 -21.96
C ASP A 62 -4.23 1.44 -21.07
N PHE A 63 -5.31 0.67 -20.90
CA PHE A 63 -5.33 -0.56 -20.12
C PHE A 63 -4.87 -1.73 -21.00
N ALA A 64 -3.73 -2.32 -20.66
CA ALA A 64 -3.13 -3.42 -21.42
C ALA A 64 -3.60 -4.81 -20.97
N ALA A 65 -3.86 -4.96 -19.67
CA ALA A 65 -4.31 -6.24 -19.10
C ALA A 65 -5.27 -6.00 -17.91
N PRO A 66 -6.27 -6.87 -17.72
CA PRO A 66 -7.19 -6.76 -16.59
C PRO A 66 -6.56 -7.26 -15.28
N GLY A 67 -6.88 -6.60 -14.16
CA GLY A 67 -6.78 -7.18 -12.83
C GLY A 67 -8.06 -7.94 -12.52
N ARG A 68 -8.00 -9.12 -11.88
CA ARG A 68 -9.16 -9.97 -11.58
C ARG A 68 -9.51 -9.94 -10.11
N VAL A 69 -10.77 -10.16 -9.78
CA VAL A 69 -11.20 -10.33 -8.38
C VAL A 69 -10.37 -11.43 -7.71
N GLY A 70 -9.90 -11.14 -6.48
CA GLY A 70 -9.03 -12.04 -5.71
C GLY A 70 -7.54 -11.91 -6.01
N GLU A 71 -7.15 -11.08 -6.98
CA GLU A 71 -5.74 -10.74 -7.21
C GLU A 71 -5.31 -9.55 -6.36
N ILE A 72 -4.01 -9.49 -6.12
CA ILE A 72 -3.35 -8.33 -5.51
C ILE A 72 -3.18 -7.26 -6.60
N VAL A 73 -3.55 -6.02 -6.30
CA VAL A 73 -3.25 -4.86 -7.13
C VAL A 73 -2.20 -4.00 -6.45
N GLU A 74 -1.17 -3.64 -7.19
CA GLU A 74 -0.07 -2.81 -6.72
C GLU A 74 0.09 -1.60 -7.63
N ALA A 75 -0.03 -0.39 -7.06
CA ALA A 75 0.27 0.85 -7.75
C ALA A 75 1.60 1.41 -7.25
N VAL A 76 2.53 1.66 -8.16
CA VAL A 76 3.85 2.22 -7.86
C VAL A 76 3.99 3.57 -8.54
N GLY A 77 4.14 4.63 -7.75
CA GLY A 77 4.31 6.00 -8.22
C GLY A 77 5.73 6.50 -8.02
N ARG A 78 6.29 7.16 -9.03
CA ARG A 78 7.63 7.76 -9.01
C ARG A 78 7.57 9.19 -9.50
N VAL A 79 8.14 10.13 -8.74
CA VAL A 79 8.32 11.51 -9.23
C VAL A 79 9.38 11.49 -10.34
N VAL A 80 9.01 11.94 -11.54
CA VAL A 80 9.88 11.89 -12.73
C VAL A 80 10.24 13.26 -13.30
N ARG A 81 9.51 14.31 -12.90
CA ARG A 81 9.79 15.71 -13.25
C ARG A 81 9.38 16.62 -12.12
N VAL A 82 10.16 17.66 -11.89
CA VAL A 82 9.85 18.71 -10.91
C VAL A 82 9.99 20.07 -11.59
N GLY A 83 8.93 20.87 -11.55
CA GLY A 83 8.92 22.28 -11.90
C GLY A 83 8.87 23.18 -10.66
N THR A 84 8.62 24.48 -10.84
CA THR A 84 8.59 25.42 -9.71
C THR A 84 7.48 25.10 -8.70
N ARG A 85 6.27 24.79 -9.20
CA ARG A 85 5.06 24.49 -8.40
C ARG A 85 4.31 23.25 -8.90
N SER A 86 4.88 22.50 -9.82
CA SER A 86 4.26 21.30 -10.36
C SER A 86 5.27 20.18 -10.44
N LEU A 87 4.79 18.96 -10.38
CA LEU A 87 5.60 17.77 -10.62
C LEU A 87 4.79 16.72 -11.36
N ASP A 88 5.50 15.83 -12.04
CA ASP A 88 4.90 14.69 -12.70
C ASP A 88 5.28 13.41 -11.97
N VAL A 89 4.28 12.56 -11.77
CA VAL A 89 4.45 11.23 -11.21
C VAL A 89 4.14 10.21 -12.30
N ALA A 90 5.10 9.36 -12.62
CA ALA A 90 4.87 8.17 -13.44
C ALA A 90 4.37 7.04 -12.55
N ILE A 91 3.35 6.33 -13.01
CA ILE A 91 2.67 5.30 -12.25
C ILE A 91 2.58 4.01 -13.07
N GLU A 92 2.83 2.89 -12.42
CA GLU A 92 2.55 1.55 -12.92
C GLU A 92 1.50 0.90 -12.01
N LEU A 93 0.49 0.29 -12.63
CA LEU A 93 -0.51 -0.54 -11.95
C LEU A 93 -0.30 -1.99 -12.36
N ILE A 94 -0.04 -2.84 -11.40
CA ILE A 94 0.35 -4.25 -11.58
C ILE A 94 -0.67 -5.12 -10.87
N ALA A 95 -1.14 -6.18 -11.52
CA ALA A 95 -1.90 -7.26 -10.87
C ALA A 95 -0.99 -8.45 -10.61
N GLU A 96 -1.18 -9.10 -9.46
CA GLU A 96 -0.44 -10.28 -9.04
C GLU A 96 -1.40 -11.38 -8.62
N ALA A 97 -1.28 -12.56 -9.23
CA ALA A 97 -2.00 -13.74 -8.82
C ALA A 97 -1.43 -14.25 -7.48
N PRO A 98 -2.22 -14.33 -6.39
CA PRO A 98 -1.68 -14.58 -5.05
C PRO A 98 -0.90 -15.89 -4.92
N VAL A 99 -1.41 -16.96 -5.52
CA VAL A 99 -0.85 -18.31 -5.37
C VAL A 99 0.31 -18.57 -6.35
N SER A 100 0.14 -18.25 -7.65
CA SER A 100 1.21 -18.47 -8.64
C SER A 100 2.33 -17.45 -8.53
N GLY A 101 2.04 -16.26 -7.99
CA GLY A 101 2.97 -15.14 -7.98
C GLY A 101 3.14 -14.48 -9.36
N GLU A 102 2.36 -14.89 -10.36
CA GLU A 102 2.39 -14.27 -11.69
C GLU A 102 2.00 -12.80 -11.60
N ARG A 103 2.87 -11.95 -12.11
CA ARG A 103 2.67 -10.48 -12.14
C ARG A 103 2.50 -10.02 -13.57
N ARG A 104 1.52 -9.13 -13.78
CA ARG A 104 1.29 -8.51 -15.08
C ARG A 104 0.99 -7.03 -14.94
N LEU A 105 1.54 -6.25 -15.86
CA LEU A 105 1.26 -4.83 -15.94
C LEU A 105 -0.16 -4.63 -16.48
N CYS A 106 -1.02 -3.97 -15.69
CA CYS A 106 -2.38 -3.62 -16.11
C CYS A 106 -2.41 -2.33 -16.91
N THR A 107 -1.70 -1.31 -16.43
CA THR A 107 -1.62 -0.01 -17.12
C THR A 107 -0.43 0.81 -16.62
N ARG A 108 -0.07 1.83 -17.40
CA ARG A 108 0.85 2.90 -17.05
C ARG A 108 0.18 4.24 -17.27
N GLY A 109 0.60 5.24 -16.50
CA GLY A 109 0.13 6.61 -16.68
C GLY A 109 1.08 7.61 -16.07
N ARG A 110 0.88 8.87 -16.43
CA ARG A 110 1.57 10.00 -15.80
C ARG A 110 0.52 11.01 -15.34
N PHE A 111 0.68 11.48 -14.12
CA PHE A 111 -0.17 12.50 -13.50
C PHE A 111 0.67 13.72 -13.21
N THR A 112 0.14 14.89 -13.56
CA THR A 112 0.71 16.18 -13.19
C THR A 112 -0.03 16.71 -11.98
N LEU A 113 0.72 17.03 -10.92
CA LEU A 113 0.18 17.60 -9.69
C LEU A 113 0.76 18.99 -9.47
N VAL A 114 -0.06 19.88 -8.91
CA VAL A 114 0.30 21.30 -8.65
C VAL A 114 0.24 21.55 -7.16
N ALA A 115 1.29 22.15 -6.64
CA ALA A 115 1.41 22.51 -5.23
C ALA A 115 0.78 23.88 -4.93
N ASP A 116 0.27 24.03 -3.71
CA ASP A 116 -0.20 25.30 -3.15
C ASP A 116 0.93 26.32 -2.98
N ARG A 117 2.17 25.86 -2.85
CA ARG A 117 3.39 26.65 -2.65
C ARG A 117 4.58 26.11 -3.46
N GLY A 118 5.63 26.91 -3.59
CA GLY A 118 6.91 26.55 -4.22
C GLY A 118 8.02 27.48 -3.74
N PRO A 119 9.26 27.30 -4.19
CA PRO A 119 9.69 26.25 -5.12
C PRO A 119 9.70 24.87 -4.47
N LEU A 120 9.50 23.83 -5.28
CA LEU A 120 9.58 22.44 -4.85
C LEU A 120 11.05 21.97 -4.77
N PRO A 121 11.36 20.99 -3.91
CA PRO A 121 12.68 20.36 -3.88
C PRO A 121 13.05 19.77 -5.23
N PRO A 122 14.35 19.78 -5.61
CA PRO A 122 14.79 19.16 -6.86
C PRO A 122 14.51 17.66 -6.89
N LEU A 123 14.49 17.10 -8.08
CA LEU A 123 14.32 15.64 -8.25
C LEU A 123 15.48 14.92 -7.54
N PRO A 124 15.21 13.94 -6.65
CA PRO A 124 16.26 13.21 -5.97
C PRO A 124 17.08 12.39 -6.97
N THR A 125 18.40 12.35 -6.75
CA THR A 125 19.31 11.49 -7.50
C THR A 125 19.39 10.12 -6.84
N GLY A 126 19.34 9.03 -7.62
CA GLY A 126 19.45 7.67 -7.09
C GLY A 126 18.13 7.08 -6.59
N LEU A 127 17.06 7.21 -7.39
CA LEU A 127 15.76 6.60 -7.13
C LEU A 127 15.85 5.06 -7.26
N GLU A 128 16.30 4.39 -6.20
CA GLU A 128 16.07 2.94 -6.08
C GLU A 128 14.62 2.73 -5.65
N PRO A 129 13.89 1.79 -6.26
CA PRO A 129 12.60 1.38 -5.73
C PRO A 129 12.82 0.84 -4.31
N ASP A 130 11.99 1.26 -3.35
CA ASP A 130 11.84 0.52 -2.10
C ASP A 130 11.37 -0.89 -2.46
N GLY A 131 12.32 -1.73 -2.83
CA GLY A 131 12.10 -3.16 -3.00
C GLY A 131 11.72 -3.76 -1.66
N GLU A 132 11.19 -4.96 -1.67
CA GLU A 132 11.06 -5.80 -0.49
C GLU A 132 12.49 -6.19 -0.02
N ALA A 133 13.24 -5.20 0.50
CA ALA A 133 14.56 -5.43 1.03
C ALA A 133 14.42 -6.33 2.25
N GLY A 134 14.99 -7.52 2.21
CA GLY A 134 15.01 -8.44 3.35
C GLY A 134 13.68 -9.14 3.66
N GLY A 135 12.74 -9.27 2.71
CA GLY A 135 11.48 -10.00 2.93
C GLY A 135 10.42 -9.21 3.73
N VAL A 136 10.61 -7.92 3.94
CA VAL A 136 9.63 -7.04 4.60
C VAL A 136 8.73 -6.40 3.55
N LEU A 137 7.45 -6.73 3.61
CA LEU A 137 6.43 -6.06 2.82
C LEU A 137 6.24 -4.63 3.33
N ARG A 138 6.36 -3.63 2.46
CA ARG A 138 6.11 -2.22 2.78
C ARG A 138 5.19 -1.60 1.73
N TYR A 139 4.15 -0.91 2.19
CA TYR A 139 3.31 -0.10 1.33
C TYR A 139 2.64 1.04 2.11
N ALA A 140 2.25 2.07 1.39
CA ALA A 140 1.60 3.25 1.95
C ALA A 140 0.09 3.21 1.73
N ASP A 141 -0.65 3.95 2.54
CA ASP A 141 -2.02 4.35 2.32
C ASP A 141 -2.26 5.73 2.94
N MET A 142 -3.45 6.28 2.81
CA MET A 142 -3.83 7.57 3.38
C MET A 142 -5.07 7.43 4.24
N VAL A 143 -5.13 8.16 5.35
CA VAL A 143 -6.32 8.24 6.20
C VAL A 143 -7.24 9.35 5.69
N PHE A 144 -8.39 8.96 5.16
CA PHE A 144 -9.44 9.87 4.73
C PHE A 144 -10.45 10.15 5.86
N PRO A 145 -11.13 11.32 5.84
CA PRO A 145 -12.10 11.66 6.87
C PRO A 145 -13.16 10.58 7.18
N PRO A 146 -13.73 9.84 6.20
CA PRO A 146 -14.70 8.77 6.48
C PRO A 146 -14.16 7.60 7.32
N GLN A 147 -12.84 7.45 7.41
CA GLN A 147 -12.18 6.40 8.20
C GLN A 147 -11.89 6.84 9.64
N THR A 148 -12.33 8.05 10.01
CA THR A 148 -12.03 8.61 11.34
C THR A 148 -13.23 8.54 12.28
N ASN A 149 -12.93 8.47 13.58
CA ASN A 149 -13.91 8.60 14.64
C ASN A 149 -14.26 10.08 14.87
N HIS A 150 -15.14 10.34 15.86
CA HIS A 150 -15.58 11.69 16.23
C HIS A 150 -14.46 12.60 16.79
N TYR A 151 -13.29 12.07 17.08
CA TYR A 151 -12.09 12.85 17.44
C TYR A 151 -11.22 13.21 16.22
N GLY A 152 -11.62 12.85 15.00
CA GLY A 152 -10.85 13.07 13.78
C GLY A 152 -9.61 12.18 13.66
N THR A 153 -9.56 11.06 14.41
CA THR A 153 -8.47 10.09 14.35
C THR A 153 -8.95 8.77 13.74
N LEU A 154 -8.06 8.05 13.08
CA LEU A 154 -8.35 6.76 12.45
C LEU A 154 -9.08 5.85 13.43
N TYR A 155 -10.22 5.33 12.98
CA TYR A 155 -11.01 4.39 13.76
C TYR A 155 -10.24 3.08 13.95
N GLY A 156 -10.20 2.56 15.18
CA GLY A 156 -9.44 1.36 15.52
C GLY A 156 -9.77 0.16 14.63
N GLY A 157 -11.05 -0.03 14.28
CA GLY A 157 -11.48 -1.09 13.37
C GLY A 157 -10.87 -0.97 11.96
N ASP A 158 -10.71 0.25 11.44
CA ASP A 158 -10.07 0.47 10.13
C ASP A 158 -8.55 0.27 10.21
N ALA A 159 -7.91 0.67 11.31
CA ALA A 159 -6.51 0.34 11.58
C ALA A 159 -6.29 -1.18 11.62
N LEU A 160 -7.17 -1.93 12.31
CA LEU A 160 -7.12 -3.40 12.36
C LEU A 160 -7.29 -4.04 10.99
N LYS A 161 -8.20 -3.52 10.15
CA LYS A 161 -8.35 -3.95 8.75
C LYS A 161 -7.06 -3.74 7.95
N MET A 162 -6.45 -2.57 8.06
CA MET A 162 -5.19 -2.27 7.37
C MET A 162 -4.09 -3.22 7.79
N MET A 163 -3.90 -3.44 9.10
CA MET A 163 -2.87 -4.33 9.63
C MET A 163 -3.14 -5.79 9.27
N GLY A 164 -4.38 -6.26 9.37
CA GLY A 164 -4.78 -7.61 8.97
C GLY A 164 -4.57 -7.86 7.47
N LYS A 165 -4.86 -6.85 6.62
CA LYS A 165 -4.58 -6.91 5.19
C LYS A 165 -3.07 -7.02 4.92
N ALA A 166 -2.24 -6.25 5.62
CA ALA A 166 -0.78 -6.34 5.49
C ALA A 166 -0.25 -7.73 5.88
N ALA A 167 -0.76 -8.30 6.98
CA ALA A 167 -0.41 -9.66 7.39
C ALA A 167 -0.82 -10.70 6.34
N PHE A 168 -2.03 -10.59 5.80
CA PHE A 168 -2.53 -11.47 4.75
C PHE A 168 -1.66 -11.41 3.49
N LEU A 169 -1.34 -10.20 3.02
CA LEU A 169 -0.51 -10.00 1.82
C LEU A 169 0.89 -10.57 2.01
N ALA A 170 1.53 -10.32 3.16
CA ALA A 170 2.86 -10.84 3.47
C ALA A 170 2.86 -12.38 3.55
N ALA A 171 1.90 -12.96 4.26
CA ALA A 171 1.78 -14.41 4.39
C ALA A 171 1.50 -15.08 3.04
N THR A 172 0.61 -14.50 2.23
CA THR A 172 0.26 -15.05 0.90
C THR A 172 1.44 -15.01 -0.05
N ARG A 173 2.19 -13.89 -0.09
CA ARG A 173 3.40 -13.78 -0.91
C ARG A 173 4.49 -14.73 -0.46
N HIS A 174 4.64 -14.93 0.84
CA HIS A 174 5.61 -15.85 1.42
C HIS A 174 5.26 -17.32 1.13
N ALA A 175 4.01 -17.71 1.41
CA ALA A 175 3.57 -19.10 1.34
C ALA A 175 3.12 -19.55 -0.06
N ARG A 176 2.75 -18.60 -0.94
CA ARG A 176 2.13 -18.87 -2.24
C ARG A 176 0.97 -19.87 -2.15
N ALA A 177 0.14 -19.67 -1.13
CA ALA A 177 -1.00 -20.54 -0.79
C ALA A 177 -2.22 -19.68 -0.41
N VAL A 178 -3.38 -20.31 -0.36
CA VAL A 178 -4.59 -19.67 0.18
C VAL A 178 -4.43 -19.56 1.69
N MET A 179 -4.40 -18.31 2.18
CA MET A 179 -4.18 -18.01 3.59
C MET A 179 -5.45 -17.46 4.23
N VAL A 180 -5.68 -17.80 5.50
CA VAL A 180 -6.71 -17.21 6.34
C VAL A 180 -6.11 -16.74 7.66
N MET A 181 -6.68 -15.71 8.25
CA MET A 181 -6.28 -15.27 9.59
C MET A 181 -6.88 -16.21 10.63
N ALA A 182 -6.04 -16.85 11.42
CA ALA A 182 -6.46 -17.75 12.49
C ALA A 182 -6.46 -17.07 13.86
N ALA A 183 -5.53 -16.15 14.10
CA ALA A 183 -5.43 -15.40 15.35
C ALA A 183 -4.73 -14.06 15.17
N SER A 184 -4.99 -13.13 16.06
CA SER A 184 -4.17 -11.95 16.31
C SER A 184 -3.69 -11.99 17.75
N ASP A 185 -2.43 -11.66 17.96
CA ASP A 185 -1.92 -11.41 19.30
C ASP A 185 -2.39 -10.04 19.82
N ARG A 186 -1.89 -9.64 20.99
CA ARG A 186 -2.14 -8.31 21.54
C ARG A 186 -1.77 -7.23 20.51
N ILE A 187 -2.65 -6.24 20.39
CA ILE A 187 -2.46 -5.09 19.52
C ILE A 187 -2.31 -3.86 20.40
N ASP A 188 -1.19 -3.18 20.27
CA ASP A 188 -0.88 -1.97 21.00
C ASP A 188 -1.03 -0.74 20.09
N PHE A 189 -1.99 0.14 20.40
CA PHE A 189 -2.15 1.46 19.81
C PHE A 189 -1.43 2.47 20.69
N VAL A 190 -0.32 3.02 20.21
CA VAL A 190 0.55 3.90 21.00
C VAL A 190 0.47 5.37 20.61
N ALA A 191 -0.06 5.66 19.43
CA ALA A 191 -0.27 7.04 18.97
C ALA A 191 -1.50 7.16 18.07
N PRO A 192 -2.24 8.28 18.15
CA PRO A 192 -3.36 8.54 17.24
C PRO A 192 -2.84 8.86 15.83
N ILE A 193 -3.64 8.52 14.80
CA ILE A 193 -3.41 8.86 13.40
C ILE A 193 -4.55 9.76 12.96
N ARG A 194 -4.26 10.92 12.38
CA ARG A 194 -5.27 11.91 11.99
C ARG A 194 -5.66 11.76 10.52
N ALA A 195 -6.84 12.26 10.17
CA ALA A 195 -7.20 12.44 8.76
C ALA A 195 -6.15 13.30 8.05
N GLY A 196 -5.82 12.92 6.81
CA GLY A 196 -4.79 13.60 6.01
C GLY A 196 -3.37 13.14 6.28
N GLU A 197 -3.13 12.29 7.27
CA GLU A 197 -1.82 11.65 7.44
C GLU A 197 -1.69 10.44 6.51
N MET A 198 -0.48 10.24 6.01
CA MET A 198 -0.11 9.00 5.33
C MET A 198 0.18 7.93 6.37
N VAL A 199 -0.21 6.71 6.09
CA VAL A 199 0.21 5.53 6.85
C VAL A 199 1.12 4.65 6.01
N GLU A 200 2.07 4.00 6.67
CA GLU A 200 2.92 2.97 6.08
C GLU A 200 2.74 1.68 6.88
N LEU A 201 2.37 0.62 6.19
CA LEU A 201 2.29 -0.73 6.73
C LEU A 201 3.62 -1.42 6.46
N ARG A 202 4.19 -2.03 7.51
CA ARG A 202 5.35 -2.91 7.44
C ARG A 202 4.95 -4.26 7.97
N ALA A 203 5.08 -5.29 7.15
CA ALA A 203 4.73 -6.66 7.54
C ALA A 203 5.92 -7.58 7.27
N GLU A 204 6.33 -8.31 8.29
CA GLU A 204 7.51 -9.17 8.29
C GLU A 204 7.14 -10.58 8.72
N VAL A 205 7.66 -11.59 8.02
CA VAL A 205 7.54 -12.99 8.43
C VAL A 205 8.46 -13.22 9.63
N ARG A 206 7.88 -13.53 10.78
CA ARG A 206 8.62 -13.83 12.01
C ARG A 206 8.90 -15.30 12.17
N MET A 207 7.95 -16.16 11.77
CA MET A 207 8.08 -17.60 11.90
C MET A 207 7.20 -18.31 10.86
N THR A 208 7.69 -19.40 10.31
CA THR A 208 6.94 -20.30 9.42
C THR A 208 6.85 -21.67 10.06
N GLY A 209 5.63 -22.13 10.31
CA GLY A 209 5.31 -23.48 10.77
C GLY A 209 4.91 -24.40 9.61
N ARG A 210 4.38 -25.58 9.93
CA ARG A 210 3.96 -26.56 8.92
C ARG A 210 2.83 -26.04 8.01
N SER A 211 1.83 -25.38 8.59
CA SER A 211 0.65 -24.84 7.88
C SER A 211 0.36 -23.40 8.29
N SER A 212 1.22 -22.76 9.07
CA SER A 212 0.99 -21.41 9.60
C SER A 212 2.20 -20.51 9.39
N VAL A 213 1.95 -19.20 9.32
CA VAL A 213 2.97 -18.16 9.26
C VAL A 213 2.61 -17.11 10.30
N LEU A 214 3.56 -16.76 11.17
CA LEU A 214 3.44 -15.63 12.09
C LEU A 214 3.99 -14.38 11.43
N ILE A 215 3.15 -13.36 11.29
CA ILE A 215 3.49 -12.08 10.67
C ILE A 215 3.48 -10.99 11.72
N GLY A 216 4.61 -10.31 11.91
CA GLY A 216 4.67 -9.05 12.64
C GLY A 216 4.25 -7.90 11.73
N VAL A 217 3.39 -7.02 12.23
CA VAL A 217 2.90 -5.85 11.49
C VAL A 217 3.10 -4.59 12.31
N GLU A 218 3.67 -3.57 11.70
CA GLU A 218 3.75 -2.22 12.24
C GLU A 218 2.92 -1.27 11.35
N LEU A 219 2.20 -0.37 12.00
CA LEU A 219 1.47 0.73 11.38
C LEU A 219 2.16 2.05 11.77
N TRP A 220 2.79 2.67 10.80
CA TRP A 220 3.47 3.96 10.95
C TRP A 220 2.60 5.08 10.39
N ALA A 221 2.58 6.22 11.07
CA ALA A 221 1.95 7.44 10.59
C ALA A 221 3.02 8.47 10.18
N GLU A 222 2.74 9.21 9.09
CA GLU A 222 3.59 10.28 8.60
C GLU A 222 2.76 11.53 8.32
N VAL A 223 3.14 12.65 8.92
CA VAL A 223 2.59 13.97 8.60
C VAL A 223 3.17 14.42 7.26
N LEU A 224 2.38 14.46 6.21
CA LEU A 224 2.87 14.70 4.84
C LEU A 224 3.64 16.02 4.69
N LEU A 225 3.19 17.09 5.37
CA LEU A 225 3.80 18.43 5.25
C LEU A 225 5.15 18.55 5.96
N THR A 226 5.36 17.83 7.05
CA THR A 226 6.58 17.93 7.86
C THR A 226 7.53 16.76 7.69
N GLY A 227 7.01 15.61 7.27
CA GLY A 227 7.73 14.36 7.23
C GLY A 227 7.93 13.70 8.60
N GLU A 228 7.31 14.24 9.65
CA GLU A 228 7.35 13.64 10.98
C GLU A 228 6.70 12.26 10.95
N ARG A 229 7.41 11.25 11.45
CA ARG A 229 6.98 9.85 11.45
C ARG A 229 6.94 9.30 12.86
N ARG A 230 5.94 8.46 13.13
CA ARG A 230 5.79 7.73 14.39
C ARG A 230 5.19 6.36 14.16
N CYS A 231 5.64 5.37 14.92
CA CYS A 231 4.93 4.09 15.01
C CYS A 231 3.64 4.33 15.79
N ALA A 232 2.49 4.01 15.19
CA ALA A 232 1.19 4.24 15.78
C ALA A 232 0.57 2.97 16.37
N ALA A 233 0.87 1.81 15.76
CA ALA A 233 0.41 0.52 16.28
C ALA A 233 1.37 -0.60 15.87
N SER A 234 1.37 -1.68 16.65
CA SER A 234 2.05 -2.93 16.32
C SER A 234 1.24 -4.13 16.77
N ALA A 235 1.35 -5.22 16.02
CA ALA A 235 0.68 -6.49 16.32
C ALA A 235 1.40 -7.67 15.67
N ALA A 236 1.03 -8.88 16.07
CA ALA A 236 1.37 -10.09 15.33
C ALA A 236 0.09 -10.84 14.96
N PHE A 237 0.11 -11.47 13.77
CA PHE A 237 -1.02 -12.22 13.24
C PHE A 237 -0.57 -13.62 12.82
N THR A 238 -1.33 -14.62 13.24
CA THR A 238 -1.14 -16.00 12.80
C THR A 238 -2.01 -16.25 11.57
N MET A 239 -1.37 -16.47 10.45
CA MET A 239 -2.01 -16.82 9.18
C MET A 239 -1.85 -18.31 8.93
N VAL A 240 -2.91 -19.00 8.48
CA VAL A 240 -2.92 -20.43 8.23
C VAL A 240 -3.25 -20.72 6.78
N SER A 241 -2.44 -21.59 6.16
CA SER A 241 -2.72 -22.11 4.82
C SER A 241 -3.86 -23.13 4.89
N VAL A 242 -4.85 -22.99 3.99
CA VAL A 242 -6.03 -23.84 3.95
C VAL A 242 -6.26 -24.44 2.55
N ASP A 243 -6.89 -25.60 2.54
CA ASP A 243 -7.42 -26.23 1.33
C ASP A 243 -8.79 -25.65 0.92
N ARG A 244 -9.42 -26.25 -0.10
CA ARG A 244 -10.74 -25.80 -0.61
C ARG A 244 -11.87 -26.01 0.40
N ASP A 245 -11.69 -26.91 1.36
CA ASP A 245 -12.66 -27.18 2.42
C ASP A 245 -12.42 -26.35 3.69
N GLY A 246 -11.42 -25.43 3.64
CA GLY A 246 -11.03 -24.57 4.77
C GLY A 246 -10.20 -25.30 5.84
N ARG A 247 -9.68 -26.50 5.56
CA ARG A 247 -8.84 -27.26 6.50
C ARG A 247 -7.37 -26.86 6.36
N PRO A 248 -6.61 -26.85 7.48
CA PRO A 248 -5.18 -26.53 7.42
C PRO A 248 -4.42 -27.45 6.44
N LYS A 249 -3.70 -26.82 5.50
CA LYS A 249 -2.85 -27.49 4.51
C LYS A 249 -1.38 -27.10 4.74
N ALA A 250 -0.46 -28.05 4.60
CA ALA A 250 0.97 -27.75 4.71
C ALA A 250 1.42 -26.75 3.63
N ILE A 251 2.25 -25.78 4.03
CA ILE A 251 2.86 -24.81 3.12
C ILE A 251 3.86 -25.54 2.21
N GLY A 252 3.82 -25.25 0.91
CA GLY A 252 4.67 -25.92 -0.09
C GLY A 252 4.21 -27.34 -0.49
N ALA A 253 3.10 -27.84 0.04
CA ALA A 253 2.48 -29.08 -0.46
C ALA A 253 1.59 -28.72 -1.67
N SER A 254 2.04 -29.13 -2.85
CA SER A 254 1.32 -29.04 -4.13
C SER A 254 0.06 -29.92 -4.11
#